data_0836529e78af8a5eef1e41176a285785
#
_entry.id   0836529e78af8a5eef1e41176a285785
#
_cell.length_a   1.000
_cell.length_b   1.000
_cell.length_c   1.000
_cell.angle_alpha   90.00
_cell.angle_beta   90.00
_cell.angle_gamma   90.00
#
_symmetry.space_group_name_H-M   'P 1'
#
loop_
_entity.id
_entity.type
_entity.pdbx_description
1 polymer ?
#
loop_
_entity_poly.entity_id
_entity_poly.type
_entity_poly.pdbx_seq_one_letter_code
_entity_poly.pdbx_strand_id
1 'polypeptide(L)'
;EIAKFYTDAFFDDCRKLNIKRPDVVQPATGCIDEYIKIITKLLDTGYAYIEGGNVYFDTSKLEKYYIFNEHKEEDLAVGVREGVEEDTNKRNKNDFVLWFTKSKFEDQALKWDSPWGVGYPGWHIECSGISLKYLGEDLDIHCGGIDNAFPHHTNEIAQSESYIGHHWCNYWMHVMHLNTASGKMSKSKGEFLTVSLLEQKGYDPLCYRLFCLQSHYRRNLVFSWENLDNAAGTYQKLLTKIAALKPGDGEIDEAAVAALREKFNAALGNDLNTSLAITALYDVLKYKTNDATKLFVLDDFDKVLSLDLCSKAAEIRKRNAAEKPAAGAYSIFCEDGSDD
;
A
#
# COMPACT_ATOMS: atom_id res chain seq x y z
N GLU A 1 5.24 19.56 -15.05
CA GLU A 1 6.40 18.67 -15.31
C GLU A 1 6.86 17.93 -14.05
N ILE A 2 7.06 18.61 -12.90
CA ILE A 2 7.51 18.01 -11.64
C ILE A 2 6.54 16.89 -11.16
N ALA A 3 5.25 17.19 -11.11
CA ALA A 3 4.25 16.22 -10.67
C ALA A 3 4.24 14.96 -11.56
N LYS A 4 4.35 15.13 -12.88
CA LYS A 4 4.44 14.00 -13.82
C LYS A 4 5.68 13.15 -13.57
N PHE A 5 6.83 13.77 -13.41
CA PHE A 5 8.09 13.05 -13.13
C PHE A 5 7.98 12.16 -11.88
N TYR A 6 7.48 12.70 -10.77
CA TYR A 6 7.34 11.91 -9.54
C TYR A 6 6.21 10.88 -9.61
N THR A 7 5.16 11.12 -10.39
CA THR A 7 4.12 10.12 -10.65
C THR A 7 4.69 8.94 -11.42
N ASP A 8 5.46 9.19 -12.47
CA ASP A 8 6.09 8.14 -13.26
C ASP A 8 7.10 7.34 -12.41
N ALA A 9 7.93 8.01 -11.60
CA ALA A 9 8.85 7.35 -10.67
C ALA A 9 8.12 6.48 -9.63
N PHE A 10 7.02 6.97 -9.07
CA PHE A 10 6.20 6.21 -8.12
C PHE A 10 5.65 4.92 -8.74
N PHE A 11 5.10 4.99 -9.96
CA PHE A 11 4.57 3.81 -10.63
C PHE A 11 5.67 2.84 -11.10
N ASP A 12 6.87 3.34 -11.41
CA ASP A 12 8.02 2.48 -11.67
C ASP A 12 8.43 1.71 -10.41
N ASP A 13 8.49 2.36 -9.27
CA ASP A 13 8.76 1.72 -7.99
C ASP A 13 7.65 0.70 -7.61
N CYS A 14 6.39 1.04 -7.82
CA CYS A 14 5.27 0.10 -7.65
C CYS A 14 5.44 -1.16 -8.51
N ARG A 15 5.82 -1.00 -9.78
CA ARG A 15 6.06 -2.11 -10.71
C ARG A 15 7.18 -3.03 -10.21
N LYS A 16 8.29 -2.46 -9.71
CA LYS A 16 9.41 -3.23 -9.14
C LYS A 16 9.03 -4.02 -7.89
N LEU A 17 8.04 -3.53 -7.16
CA LEU A 17 7.47 -4.20 -5.98
C LEU A 17 6.29 -5.13 -6.31
N ASN A 18 6.01 -5.38 -7.58
CA ASN A 18 4.85 -6.15 -8.04
C ASN A 18 3.51 -5.62 -7.51
N ILE A 19 3.40 -4.32 -7.32
CA ILE A 19 2.13 -3.67 -6.98
C ILE A 19 1.37 -3.40 -8.27
N LYS A 20 0.19 -4.01 -8.39
CA LYS A 20 -0.69 -3.84 -9.55
C LYS A 20 -1.07 -2.36 -9.70
N ARG A 21 -0.97 -1.82 -10.94
CA ARG A 21 -1.44 -0.47 -11.21
C ARG A 21 -2.96 -0.41 -10.99
N PRO A 22 -3.48 0.62 -10.30
CA PRO A 22 -4.91 0.84 -10.18
C PRO A 22 -5.59 1.02 -11.55
N ASP A 23 -6.86 0.63 -11.65
CA ASP A 23 -7.64 0.78 -12.90
C ASP A 23 -7.91 2.26 -13.20
N VAL A 24 -8.04 3.10 -12.17
CA VAL A 24 -8.16 4.55 -12.28
C VAL A 24 -7.06 5.24 -11.47
N VAL A 25 -6.37 6.16 -12.11
CA VAL A 25 -5.40 7.07 -11.48
C VAL A 25 -5.80 8.49 -11.88
N GLN A 26 -6.33 9.25 -10.95
CA GLN A 26 -6.89 10.57 -11.19
C GLN A 26 -6.09 11.64 -10.46
N PRO A 27 -5.46 12.59 -11.19
CA PRO A 27 -4.90 13.78 -10.57
C PRO A 27 -6.00 14.62 -9.92
N ALA A 28 -5.77 15.09 -8.69
CA ALA A 28 -6.73 15.90 -7.95
C ALA A 28 -7.12 17.17 -8.71
N THR A 29 -6.20 17.77 -9.45
CA THR A 29 -6.44 18.95 -10.29
C THR A 29 -7.42 18.75 -11.45
N GLY A 30 -7.76 17.51 -11.77
CA GLY A 30 -8.70 17.16 -12.84
C GLY A 30 -10.16 16.96 -12.39
N CYS A 31 -10.47 17.26 -11.11
CA CYS A 31 -11.81 17.05 -10.54
C CYS A 31 -12.38 18.29 -9.83
N ILE A 32 -11.93 19.47 -10.20
CA ILE A 32 -12.34 20.75 -9.56
C ILE A 32 -13.87 20.95 -9.63
N ASP A 33 -14.49 20.65 -10.75
CA ASP A 33 -15.95 20.79 -10.92
C ASP A 33 -16.72 19.86 -9.96
N GLU A 34 -16.21 18.66 -9.71
CA GLU A 34 -16.82 17.73 -8.76
C GLU A 34 -16.73 18.27 -7.32
N TYR A 35 -15.61 18.89 -6.94
CA TYR A 35 -15.46 19.50 -5.62
C TYR A 35 -16.43 20.67 -5.46
N ILE A 36 -16.52 21.54 -6.44
CA ILE A 36 -17.45 22.67 -6.43
C ILE A 36 -18.88 22.18 -6.31
N LYS A 37 -19.27 21.12 -7.04
CA LYS A 37 -20.60 20.52 -6.97
C LYS A 37 -20.93 20.01 -5.57
N ILE A 38 -20.01 19.27 -4.94
CA ILE A 38 -20.21 18.73 -3.60
C ILE A 38 -20.31 19.86 -2.58
N ILE A 39 -19.40 20.83 -2.61
CA ILE A 39 -19.38 21.98 -1.69
C ILE A 39 -20.66 22.82 -1.84
N THR A 40 -21.12 23.04 -3.07
CA THR A 40 -22.38 23.77 -3.31
C THR A 40 -23.55 23.07 -2.62
N LYS A 41 -23.69 21.75 -2.79
CA LYS A 41 -24.76 20.99 -2.10
C LYS A 41 -24.63 21.05 -0.58
N LEU A 42 -23.42 20.97 -0.03
CA LEU A 42 -23.18 21.09 1.42
C LEU A 42 -23.59 22.47 1.96
N LEU A 43 -23.35 23.54 1.19
CA LEU A 43 -23.83 24.90 1.52
C LEU A 43 -25.35 24.97 1.48
N ASP A 44 -25.99 24.46 0.41
CA ASP A 44 -27.45 24.49 0.21
C ASP A 44 -28.17 23.69 1.31
N THR A 45 -27.57 22.62 1.80
CA THR A 45 -28.14 21.75 2.85
C THR A 45 -27.75 22.17 4.27
N GLY A 46 -26.94 23.22 4.42
CA GLY A 46 -26.58 23.81 5.72
C GLY A 46 -25.47 23.07 6.46
N TYR A 47 -24.74 22.13 5.81
CA TYR A 47 -23.55 21.48 6.38
C TYR A 47 -22.28 22.31 6.19
N ALA A 48 -22.31 23.34 5.38
CA ALA A 48 -21.19 24.23 5.14
C ALA A 48 -21.60 25.70 5.30
N TYR A 49 -20.62 26.57 5.53
CA TYR A 49 -20.79 28.00 5.65
C TYR A 49 -19.61 28.77 5.06
N ILE A 50 -19.80 30.04 4.76
CA ILE A 50 -18.76 30.94 4.27
C ILE A 50 -18.39 31.92 5.39
N GLU A 51 -17.13 32.02 5.73
CA GLU A 51 -16.60 32.96 6.71
C GLU A 51 -15.20 33.44 6.30
N GLY A 52 -14.92 34.72 6.46
CA GLY A 52 -13.61 35.29 6.08
C GLY A 52 -13.24 35.12 4.60
N GLY A 53 -14.17 34.70 3.73
CA GLY A 53 -13.98 34.39 2.32
C GLY A 53 -13.74 32.92 2.01
N ASN A 54 -13.44 32.08 3.00
CA ASN A 54 -13.29 30.64 2.83
C ASN A 54 -14.59 29.88 3.05
N VAL A 55 -14.71 28.68 2.50
CA VAL A 55 -15.84 27.78 2.75
C VAL A 55 -15.42 26.70 3.74
N TYR A 56 -16.18 26.56 4.81
CA TYR A 56 -15.93 25.62 5.90
C TYR A 56 -17.04 24.58 6.00
N PHE A 57 -16.68 23.37 6.41
CA PHE A 57 -17.63 22.37 6.87
C PHE A 57 -17.97 22.63 8.34
N ASP A 58 -19.26 22.62 8.69
CA ASP A 58 -19.79 22.81 10.05
C ASP A 58 -19.95 21.45 10.74
N THR A 59 -18.96 21.08 11.55
CA THR A 59 -18.95 19.79 12.26
C THR A 59 -20.02 19.68 13.33
N SER A 60 -20.60 20.80 13.79
CA SER A 60 -21.71 20.81 14.75
C SER A 60 -23.03 20.28 14.18
N LYS A 61 -23.13 20.14 12.86
CA LYS A 61 -24.31 19.58 12.19
C LYS A 61 -24.33 18.06 12.20
N LEU A 62 -23.24 17.41 12.54
CA LEU A 62 -23.12 15.97 12.60
C LEU A 62 -23.58 15.43 13.95
N GLU A 63 -24.36 14.36 13.94
CA GLU A 63 -24.72 13.63 15.15
C GLU A 63 -23.48 13.03 15.83
N LYS A 64 -22.54 12.52 15.02
CA LYS A 64 -21.26 11.97 15.48
C LYS A 64 -20.14 12.34 14.51
N TYR A 65 -19.12 13.04 14.98
CA TYR A 65 -17.96 13.42 14.17
C TYR A 65 -16.79 12.45 14.34
N TYR A 66 -16.44 12.04 15.55
CA TYR A 66 -15.34 11.12 15.82
C TYR A 66 -15.77 9.66 15.57
N ILE A 67 -15.51 9.16 14.36
CA ILE A 67 -15.99 7.83 13.94
C ILE A 67 -15.02 6.73 14.36
N PHE A 68 -13.70 6.92 14.16
CA PHE A 68 -12.69 5.87 14.33
C PHE A 68 -12.12 5.77 15.74
N ASN A 69 -12.29 6.79 16.56
CA ASN A 69 -11.68 6.86 17.86
C ASN A 69 -12.74 7.01 18.94
N GLU A 70 -12.67 6.17 19.96
CA GLU A 70 -13.34 6.40 21.24
C GLU A 70 -12.67 7.53 22.06
N HIS A 71 -11.69 8.23 21.45
CA HIS A 71 -10.96 9.31 22.11
C HIS A 71 -11.89 10.47 22.42
N LYS A 72 -11.80 10.90 23.67
CA LYS A 72 -12.44 12.14 24.11
C LYS A 72 -11.80 13.32 23.37
N GLU A 73 -12.57 14.35 23.16
CA GLU A 73 -12.16 15.61 22.52
C GLU A 73 -10.83 16.18 23.07
N GLU A 74 -10.54 15.90 24.36
CA GLU A 74 -9.32 16.29 25.08
C GLU A 74 -8.06 15.54 24.57
N ASP A 75 -8.18 14.29 24.17
CA ASP A 75 -7.04 13.47 23.71
C ASP A 75 -6.60 13.83 22.28
N LEU A 76 -7.48 14.44 21.49
CA LEU A 76 -7.21 14.84 20.10
C LEU A 76 -6.53 16.22 19.99
N ALA A 77 -6.55 17.00 21.07
CA ALA A 77 -5.79 18.26 21.15
C ALA A 77 -4.26 18.04 21.07
N VAL A 78 -3.79 16.83 21.39
CA VAL A 78 -2.37 16.45 21.33
C VAL A 78 -1.88 16.20 19.88
N GLY A 79 -2.78 15.99 18.93
CA GLY A 79 -2.45 15.78 17.51
C GLY A 79 -2.39 17.05 16.65
N VAL A 80 -2.67 18.21 17.21
CA VAL A 80 -2.53 19.50 16.53
C VAL A 80 -1.04 19.78 16.33
N ARG A 81 -0.59 19.87 15.08
CA ARG A 81 0.80 20.21 14.74
C ARG A 81 1.17 21.50 15.49
N GLU A 82 2.23 21.46 16.30
CA GLU A 82 2.83 22.65 16.87
C GLU A 82 3.05 23.70 15.76
N GLY A 83 2.52 24.91 15.92
CA GLY A 83 2.67 26.01 14.96
C GLY A 83 1.51 26.22 13.99
N VAL A 84 0.36 25.54 14.13
CA VAL A 84 -0.86 25.92 13.42
C VAL A 84 -1.57 27.03 14.20
N GLU A 85 -1.54 28.26 13.66
CA GLU A 85 -2.33 29.37 14.20
C GLU A 85 -3.81 29.01 14.20
N GLU A 86 -4.50 29.38 15.28
CA GLU A 86 -5.93 29.16 15.43
C GLU A 86 -6.69 29.99 14.37
N ASP A 87 -7.45 29.32 13.51
CA ASP A 87 -8.27 30.00 12.51
C ASP A 87 -9.53 30.56 13.17
N THR A 88 -9.51 31.86 13.43
CA THR A 88 -10.59 32.59 14.11
C THR A 88 -11.88 32.68 13.29
N ASN A 89 -11.89 32.30 12.02
CA ASN A 89 -13.08 32.26 11.18
C ASN A 89 -13.91 30.97 11.37
N LYS A 90 -13.37 29.98 12.05
CA LYS A 90 -14.10 28.75 12.37
C LYS A 90 -15.16 29.00 13.44
N ARG A 91 -16.36 28.46 13.20
CA ARG A 91 -17.45 28.49 14.20
C ARG A 91 -17.19 27.46 15.31
N ASN A 92 -16.64 26.30 14.95
CA ASN A 92 -16.28 25.22 15.87
C ASN A 92 -14.81 24.83 15.66
N LYS A 93 -14.16 24.42 16.72
CA LYS A 93 -12.73 24.03 16.69
C LYS A 93 -12.42 22.98 15.64
N ASN A 94 -13.32 22.03 15.43
CA ASN A 94 -13.13 20.90 14.51
C ASN A 94 -13.56 21.21 13.08
N ASP A 95 -14.13 22.38 12.80
CA ASP A 95 -14.49 22.77 11.44
C ASP A 95 -13.25 22.79 10.56
N PHE A 96 -13.42 22.46 9.29
CA PHE A 96 -12.31 22.38 8.34
C PHE A 96 -12.67 23.01 7.01
N VAL A 97 -11.65 23.48 6.31
CA VAL A 97 -11.84 24.23 5.06
C VAL A 97 -12.15 23.28 3.92
N LEU A 98 -13.20 23.59 3.17
CA LEU A 98 -13.59 22.93 1.92
C LEU A 98 -13.02 23.65 0.69
N TRP A 99 -12.97 24.99 0.75
CA TRP A 99 -12.41 25.82 -0.32
C TRP A 99 -11.71 27.04 0.26
N PHE A 100 -10.46 27.24 -0.14
CA PHE A 100 -9.64 28.37 0.25
C PHE A 100 -9.71 29.46 -0.82
N THR A 101 -10.18 30.65 -0.48
CA THR A 101 -9.99 31.87 -1.27
C THR A 101 -8.90 32.75 -0.65
N LYS A 102 -8.70 32.61 0.67
CA LYS A 102 -7.65 33.30 1.43
C LYS A 102 -6.90 32.29 2.28
N SER A 103 -5.60 32.29 2.19
CA SER A 103 -4.74 31.46 3.04
C SER A 103 -3.41 32.18 3.28
N LYS A 104 -2.66 31.70 4.26
CA LYS A 104 -1.27 32.14 4.48
C LYS A 104 -0.31 31.80 3.33
N PHE A 105 -0.74 30.98 2.38
CA PHE A 105 -0.02 30.62 1.18
C PHE A 105 -0.51 31.46 -0.01
N GLU A 106 -0.26 32.77 0.03
CA GLU A 106 -0.68 33.68 -1.04
C GLU A 106 -0.07 33.32 -2.40
N ASP A 107 1.12 32.74 -2.40
CA ASP A 107 1.86 32.29 -3.59
C ASP A 107 1.46 30.91 -4.12
N GLN A 108 0.31 30.36 -3.70
CA GLN A 108 -0.20 29.10 -4.24
C GLN A 108 -0.34 29.19 -5.76
N ALA A 109 0.47 28.40 -6.48
CA ALA A 109 0.55 28.45 -7.93
C ALA A 109 -0.71 27.91 -8.64
N LEU A 110 -1.45 27.00 -7.99
CA LEU A 110 -2.62 26.36 -8.55
C LEU A 110 -3.87 26.91 -7.88
N LYS A 111 -4.65 27.68 -8.64
CA LYS A 111 -5.93 28.26 -8.23
C LYS A 111 -6.93 28.12 -9.38
N TRP A 112 -8.19 28.02 -9.02
CA TRP A 112 -9.32 27.88 -9.97
C TRP A 112 -10.44 28.83 -9.60
N ASP A 113 -11.24 29.18 -10.59
CA ASP A 113 -12.48 29.92 -10.39
C ASP A 113 -13.50 29.06 -9.65
N SER A 114 -14.24 29.69 -8.74
CA SER A 114 -15.37 29.06 -8.06
C SER A 114 -16.47 30.07 -7.79
N PRO A 115 -17.70 29.65 -7.42
CA PRO A 115 -18.78 30.56 -7.02
C PRO A 115 -18.43 31.45 -5.81
N TRP A 116 -17.42 31.06 -5.04
CA TRP A 116 -16.99 31.76 -3.81
C TRP A 116 -15.74 32.63 -4.03
N GLY A 117 -15.18 32.59 -5.21
CA GLY A 117 -13.98 33.33 -5.61
C GLY A 117 -12.86 32.40 -6.09
N VAL A 118 -11.79 33.03 -6.62
CA VAL A 118 -10.59 32.32 -7.07
C VAL A 118 -9.88 31.70 -5.88
N GLY A 119 -9.60 30.39 -5.95
CA GLY A 119 -9.00 29.67 -4.83
C GLY A 119 -8.66 28.23 -5.15
N TYR A 120 -8.58 27.39 -4.14
CA TYR A 120 -8.24 25.99 -4.27
C TYR A 120 -8.98 25.13 -3.24
N PRO A 121 -9.18 23.81 -3.52
CA PRO A 121 -9.88 22.92 -2.60
C PRO A 121 -9.10 22.67 -1.31
N GLY A 122 -9.80 22.38 -0.23
CA GLY A 122 -9.22 21.76 0.96
C GLY A 122 -8.77 20.33 0.64
N TRP A 123 -7.83 19.80 1.41
CA TRP A 123 -7.25 18.48 1.14
C TRP A 123 -8.27 17.32 1.17
N HIS A 124 -9.25 17.39 2.08
CA HIS A 124 -10.18 16.28 2.30
C HIS A 124 -11.25 16.14 1.20
N ILE A 125 -11.66 17.26 0.57
CA ILE A 125 -12.67 17.22 -0.48
C ILE A 125 -12.17 16.57 -1.78
N GLU A 126 -10.86 16.57 -2.00
CA GLU A 126 -10.24 15.93 -3.15
C GLU A 126 -10.53 14.42 -3.16
N CYS A 127 -10.27 13.75 -2.05
CA CYS A 127 -10.49 12.30 -1.92
C CYS A 127 -11.97 11.93 -1.96
N SER A 128 -12.84 12.69 -1.28
CA SER A 128 -14.29 12.49 -1.38
C SER A 128 -14.79 12.64 -2.80
N GLY A 129 -14.40 13.72 -3.49
CA GLY A 129 -14.87 14.01 -4.85
C GLY A 129 -14.40 12.99 -5.88
N ILE A 130 -13.14 12.57 -5.81
CA ILE A 130 -12.58 11.55 -6.71
C ILE A 130 -13.25 10.19 -6.46
N SER A 131 -13.39 9.78 -5.20
CA SER A 131 -14.01 8.51 -4.85
C SER A 131 -15.47 8.45 -5.29
N LEU A 132 -16.26 9.47 -5.00
CA LEU A 132 -17.67 9.55 -5.42
C LEU A 132 -17.81 9.53 -6.95
N LYS A 133 -16.90 10.19 -7.67
CA LYS A 133 -16.93 10.23 -9.14
C LYS A 133 -16.70 8.87 -9.79
N TYR A 134 -15.74 8.11 -9.30
CA TYR A 134 -15.30 6.88 -9.96
C TYR A 134 -15.86 5.61 -9.34
N LEU A 135 -16.18 5.62 -8.05
CA LEU A 135 -16.63 4.45 -7.29
C LEU A 135 -18.10 4.56 -6.85
N GLY A 136 -18.71 5.77 -6.97
CA GLY A 136 -20.10 5.97 -6.62
C GLY A 136 -20.36 6.24 -5.14
N GLU A 137 -21.61 6.09 -4.75
CA GLU A 137 -22.12 6.45 -3.42
C GLU A 137 -22.01 5.31 -2.40
N ASP A 138 -21.68 4.10 -2.85
CA ASP A 138 -21.45 2.91 -2.02
C ASP A 138 -20.00 2.44 -2.24
N LEU A 139 -19.12 2.77 -1.30
CA LEU A 139 -17.70 2.40 -1.35
C LEU A 139 -17.45 1.15 -0.52
N ASP A 140 -16.86 0.12 -1.12
CA ASP A 140 -16.57 -1.13 -0.40
C ASP A 140 -15.44 -0.96 0.60
N ILE A 141 -14.27 -0.49 0.14
CA ILE A 141 -13.06 -0.39 0.96
C ILE A 141 -12.36 0.93 0.71
N HIS A 142 -11.98 1.64 1.77
CA HIS A 142 -11.12 2.81 1.74
C HIS A 142 -9.86 2.56 2.59
N CYS A 143 -8.69 2.85 2.04
CA CYS A 143 -7.41 2.55 2.67
C CYS A 143 -6.57 3.81 2.88
N GLY A 144 -5.77 3.81 3.95
CA GLY A 144 -4.77 4.86 4.20
C GLY A 144 -3.81 4.50 5.33
N GLY A 145 -2.88 5.39 5.64
CA GLY A 145 -2.08 5.28 6.84
C GLY A 145 -2.91 5.55 8.11
N ILE A 146 -2.45 5.07 9.25
CA ILE A 146 -3.15 5.29 10.54
C ILE A 146 -3.32 6.78 10.87
N ASP A 147 -2.42 7.63 10.39
CA ASP A 147 -2.48 9.08 10.53
C ASP A 147 -3.60 9.71 9.70
N ASN A 148 -4.14 9.02 8.72
CA ASN A 148 -5.31 9.46 7.97
C ASN A 148 -6.63 9.18 8.69
N ALA A 149 -6.68 8.29 9.67
CA ALA A 149 -7.91 8.02 10.41
C ALA A 149 -8.51 9.32 10.99
N PHE A 150 -7.64 10.17 11.53
CA PHE A 150 -8.01 11.51 11.98
C PHE A 150 -6.89 12.52 11.62
N PRO A 151 -7.25 13.70 11.05
CA PRO A 151 -8.61 14.13 10.72
C PRO A 151 -9.07 13.72 9.31
N HIS A 152 -8.21 13.19 8.43
CA HIS A 152 -8.45 13.10 6.98
C HIS A 152 -9.68 12.24 6.64
N HIS A 153 -9.68 10.96 6.97
CA HIS A 153 -10.80 10.04 6.68
C HIS A 153 -12.06 10.42 7.47
N THR A 154 -11.92 10.93 8.69
CA THR A 154 -13.04 11.47 9.46
C THR A 154 -13.72 12.61 8.71
N ASN A 155 -12.95 13.51 8.11
CA ASN A 155 -13.46 14.61 7.31
C ASN A 155 -14.04 14.15 5.97
N GLU A 156 -13.48 13.11 5.36
CA GLU A 156 -14.06 12.51 4.16
C GLU A 156 -15.44 11.90 4.44
N ILE A 157 -15.60 11.20 5.56
CA ILE A 157 -16.92 10.67 6.00
C ILE A 157 -17.90 11.82 6.19
N ALA A 158 -17.49 12.86 6.92
CA ALA A 158 -18.32 14.03 7.15
C ALA A 158 -18.83 14.65 5.85
N GLN A 159 -17.94 14.86 4.88
CA GLN A 159 -18.28 15.42 3.57
C GLN A 159 -19.17 14.50 2.74
N SER A 160 -18.76 13.25 2.58
CA SER A 160 -19.41 12.30 1.70
C SER A 160 -20.79 11.92 2.20
N GLU A 161 -20.95 11.53 3.48
CA GLU A 161 -22.24 11.13 4.04
C GLU A 161 -23.22 12.30 4.13
N SER A 162 -22.76 13.52 4.43
CA SER A 162 -23.62 14.72 4.37
C SER A 162 -24.04 15.08 2.95
N TYR A 163 -23.20 14.78 1.96
CA TYR A 163 -23.51 15.01 0.54
C TYR A 163 -24.49 13.98 0.00
N ILE A 164 -24.27 12.67 0.25
CA ILE A 164 -25.13 11.60 -0.30
C ILE A 164 -26.39 11.36 0.55
N GLY A 165 -26.34 11.60 1.86
CA GLY A 165 -27.44 11.43 2.80
C GLY A 165 -27.58 10.03 3.41
N HIS A 166 -26.56 9.16 3.24
CA HIS A 166 -26.50 7.82 3.80
C HIS A 166 -25.06 7.39 4.12
N HIS A 167 -24.88 6.21 4.71
CA HIS A 167 -23.57 5.63 4.97
C HIS A 167 -22.80 5.38 3.67
N TRP A 168 -21.52 5.77 3.64
CA TRP A 168 -20.72 5.81 2.41
C TRP A 168 -19.80 4.61 2.23
N CYS A 169 -18.97 4.28 3.24
CA CYS A 169 -17.90 3.30 3.08
C CYS A 169 -18.01 2.16 4.08
N ASN A 170 -18.05 0.90 3.57
CA ASN A 170 -18.25 -0.29 4.38
C ASN A 170 -17.04 -0.66 5.23
N TYR A 171 -15.83 -0.58 4.66
CA TYR A 171 -14.59 -1.01 5.33
C TYR A 171 -13.50 0.04 5.23
N TRP A 172 -12.97 0.45 6.38
CA TRP A 172 -11.83 1.34 6.49
C TRP A 172 -10.61 0.57 6.92
N MET A 173 -9.52 0.67 6.14
CA MET A 173 -8.26 0.01 6.45
C MET A 173 -7.17 1.03 6.72
N HIS A 174 -6.59 0.96 7.93
CA HIS A 174 -5.50 1.84 8.35
C HIS A 174 -4.23 1.02 8.59
N VAL A 175 -3.17 1.35 7.84
CA VAL A 175 -1.87 0.68 7.91
C VAL A 175 -0.95 1.44 8.85
N MET A 176 -0.31 0.73 9.76
CA MET A 176 0.67 1.32 10.68
C MET A 176 1.93 1.78 9.96
N HIS A 177 2.66 2.71 10.57
CA HIS A 177 3.84 3.32 9.96
C HIS A 177 5.00 2.34 9.79
N LEU A 178 5.77 2.56 8.73
CA LEU A 178 7.14 2.09 8.62
C LEU A 178 8.05 3.08 9.37
N ASN A 179 8.69 2.60 10.40
CA ASN A 179 9.61 3.37 11.24
C ASN A 179 11.07 2.95 10.99
N THR A 180 12.01 3.78 11.37
CA THR A 180 13.42 3.41 11.56
C THR A 180 13.71 3.27 13.05
N ALA A 181 14.86 2.72 13.42
CA ALA A 181 15.28 2.64 14.82
C ALA A 181 15.33 4.02 15.53
N SER A 182 15.48 5.11 14.77
CA SER A 182 15.45 6.48 15.26
C SER A 182 14.05 7.13 15.25
N GLY A 183 12.98 6.37 14.99
CA GLY A 183 11.60 6.83 14.92
C GLY A 183 11.06 6.95 13.50
N LYS A 184 10.07 7.84 13.27
CA LYS A 184 9.43 8.04 11.97
C LYS A 184 10.49 8.43 10.91
N MET A 185 10.49 7.73 9.79
CA MET A 185 11.34 8.05 8.65
C MET A 185 10.99 9.45 8.13
N SER A 186 11.95 10.36 8.16
CA SER A 186 11.74 11.74 7.70
C SER A 186 12.78 12.16 6.69
N LYS A 187 12.36 12.98 5.72
CA LYS A 187 13.19 13.54 4.66
C LYS A 187 14.37 14.41 5.20
N SER A 188 14.23 14.96 6.41
CA SER A 188 15.19 15.90 7.01
C SER A 188 16.46 15.23 7.56
N LYS A 189 16.54 13.90 7.66
CA LYS A 189 17.68 13.16 8.20
C LYS A 189 18.63 12.56 7.16
N GLY A 190 18.51 12.92 5.88
CA GLY A 190 19.54 12.71 4.86
C GLY A 190 19.58 11.36 4.17
N GLU A 191 18.92 10.30 4.65
CA GLU A 191 18.82 9.04 3.92
C GLU A 191 17.42 8.87 3.34
N PHE A 192 17.32 9.04 2.03
CA PHE A 192 16.12 8.72 1.27
C PHE A 192 16.10 7.21 0.99
N LEU A 193 15.29 6.47 1.74
CA LEU A 193 15.03 5.07 1.45
C LEU A 193 14.03 4.99 0.28
N THR A 194 14.55 4.70 -0.90
CA THR A 194 13.80 4.50 -2.15
C THR A 194 14.01 3.09 -2.65
N VAL A 195 13.14 2.61 -3.54
CA VAL A 195 13.32 1.30 -4.20
C VAL A 195 14.61 1.29 -5.02
N SER A 196 14.94 2.40 -5.68
CA SER A 196 16.19 2.53 -6.42
C SER A 196 17.44 2.40 -5.54
N LEU A 197 17.39 2.84 -4.27
CA LEU A 197 18.50 2.63 -3.34
C LEU A 197 18.67 1.15 -2.98
N LEU A 198 17.57 0.39 -2.88
CA LEU A 198 17.64 -1.06 -2.67
C LEU A 198 18.39 -1.73 -3.83
N GLU A 199 18.02 -1.39 -5.07
CA GLU A 199 18.68 -1.92 -6.29
C GLU A 199 20.18 -1.54 -6.33
N GLN A 200 20.53 -0.29 -6.03
CA GLN A 200 21.92 0.17 -5.95
C GLN A 200 22.75 -0.58 -4.92
N LYS A 201 22.13 -1.04 -3.83
CA LYS A 201 22.77 -1.87 -2.80
C LYS A 201 22.74 -3.36 -3.15
N GLY A 202 22.19 -3.75 -4.31
CA GLY A 202 22.15 -5.13 -4.79
C GLY A 202 20.99 -5.97 -4.27
N TYR A 203 20.00 -5.36 -3.63
CA TYR A 203 18.77 -6.08 -3.23
C TYR A 203 17.79 -6.20 -4.39
N ASP A 204 17.18 -7.36 -4.49
CA ASP A 204 15.93 -7.50 -5.26
C ASP A 204 14.80 -6.76 -4.51
N PRO A 205 14.05 -5.86 -5.16
CA PRO A 205 12.94 -5.15 -4.52
C PRO A 205 11.91 -6.05 -3.84
N LEU A 206 11.72 -7.28 -4.33
CA LEU A 206 10.80 -8.25 -3.73
C LEU A 206 11.24 -8.76 -2.34
N CYS A 207 12.53 -8.60 -1.99
CA CYS A 207 12.99 -8.82 -0.61
C CYS A 207 12.31 -7.84 0.36
N TYR A 208 12.16 -6.58 -0.06
CA TYR A 208 11.44 -5.58 0.72
C TYR A 208 9.94 -5.87 0.77
N ARG A 209 9.35 -6.33 -0.35
CA ARG A 209 7.94 -6.78 -0.33
C ARG A 209 7.75 -7.92 0.67
N LEU A 210 8.63 -8.94 0.68
CA LEU A 210 8.56 -10.03 1.67
C LEU A 210 8.73 -9.50 3.09
N PHE A 211 9.68 -8.58 3.33
CA PHE A 211 9.88 -7.93 4.62
C PHE A 211 8.58 -7.29 5.14
N CYS A 212 7.84 -6.57 4.29
CA CYS A 212 6.55 -6.00 4.65
C CYS A 212 5.50 -7.07 4.94
N LEU A 213 5.40 -8.13 4.12
CA LEU A 213 4.43 -9.21 4.28
C LEU A 213 4.66 -10.09 5.51
N GLN A 214 5.86 -10.12 6.04
CA GLN A 214 6.20 -10.84 7.28
C GLN A 214 5.63 -10.20 8.55
N SER A 215 5.10 -8.98 8.46
CA SER A 215 4.43 -8.28 9.55
C SER A 215 2.95 -8.08 9.26
N HIS A 216 2.12 -8.03 10.30
CA HIS A 216 0.73 -7.66 10.16
C HIS A 216 0.60 -6.14 9.96
N TYR A 217 -0.26 -5.68 9.06
CA TYR A 217 -0.42 -4.26 8.72
C TYR A 217 -0.84 -3.37 9.90
N ARG A 218 -1.45 -3.95 10.95
CA ARG A 218 -1.81 -3.25 12.20
C ARG A 218 -0.65 -3.11 13.19
N ARG A 219 0.55 -3.52 12.83
CA ARG A 219 1.75 -3.40 13.67
C ARG A 219 2.74 -2.44 13.04
N ASN A 220 3.38 -1.63 13.88
CA ASN A 220 4.51 -0.83 13.44
C ASN A 220 5.61 -1.72 12.89
N LEU A 221 6.09 -1.41 11.71
CA LEU A 221 7.20 -2.10 11.07
C LEU A 221 8.46 -1.24 11.21
N VAL A 222 9.53 -1.83 11.73
CA VAL A 222 10.82 -1.14 11.90
C VAL A 222 11.77 -1.58 10.80
N PHE A 223 12.13 -0.66 9.92
CA PHE A 223 13.13 -0.88 8.89
C PHE A 223 14.53 -0.75 9.49
N SER A 224 15.38 -1.71 9.17
CA SER A 224 16.82 -1.64 9.28
C SER A 224 17.44 -2.46 8.15
N TRP A 225 18.68 -2.17 7.78
CA TRP A 225 19.38 -2.96 6.79
C TRP A 225 19.54 -4.41 7.23
N GLU A 226 19.78 -4.66 8.51
CA GLU A 226 19.83 -5.99 9.10
C GLU A 226 18.50 -6.76 8.93
N ASN A 227 17.36 -6.10 9.20
CA ASN A 227 16.05 -6.72 8.99
C ASN A 227 15.79 -7.04 7.51
N LEU A 228 16.25 -6.17 6.62
CA LEU A 228 16.14 -6.41 5.17
C LEU A 228 17.07 -7.56 4.74
N ASP A 229 18.30 -7.66 5.26
CA ASP A 229 19.21 -8.79 5.01
C ASP A 229 18.58 -10.11 5.43
N ASN A 230 17.93 -10.14 6.60
CA ASN A 230 17.20 -11.31 7.09
C ASN A 230 16.05 -11.71 6.15
N ALA A 231 15.30 -10.73 5.64
CA ALA A 231 14.22 -10.97 4.67
C ALA A 231 14.79 -11.45 3.33
N ALA A 232 15.88 -10.85 2.84
CA ALA A 232 16.55 -11.26 1.60
C ALA A 232 17.09 -12.70 1.70
N GLY A 233 17.73 -13.06 2.83
CA GLY A 233 18.17 -14.41 3.09
C GLY A 233 17.01 -15.42 3.15
N THR A 234 15.88 -15.02 3.73
CA THR A 234 14.65 -15.82 3.78
C THR A 234 14.08 -16.03 2.39
N TYR A 235 14.00 -14.96 1.58
CA TYR A 235 13.52 -15.01 0.21
C TYR A 235 14.38 -15.96 -0.65
N GLN A 236 15.68 -15.80 -0.60
CA GLN A 236 16.62 -16.65 -1.35
C GLN A 236 16.51 -18.13 -0.95
N LYS A 237 16.39 -18.44 0.36
CA LYS A 237 16.16 -19.81 0.84
C LYS A 237 14.84 -20.38 0.33
N LEU A 238 13.78 -19.58 0.30
CA LEU A 238 12.47 -19.97 -0.22
C LEU A 238 12.56 -20.31 -1.71
N LEU A 239 13.14 -19.42 -2.51
CA LEU A 239 13.35 -19.63 -3.95
C LEU A 239 14.20 -20.88 -4.23
N THR A 240 15.26 -21.10 -3.47
CA THR A 240 16.12 -22.29 -3.62
C THR A 240 15.34 -23.58 -3.34
N LYS A 241 14.48 -23.61 -2.32
CA LYS A 241 13.64 -24.77 -2.02
C LYS A 241 12.60 -25.03 -3.13
N ILE A 242 12.01 -23.98 -3.68
CA ILE A 242 11.06 -24.10 -4.81
C ILE A 242 11.81 -24.55 -6.07
N ALA A 243 13.02 -24.05 -6.30
CA ALA A 243 13.85 -24.46 -7.43
C ALA A 243 14.25 -25.95 -7.38
N ALA A 244 14.31 -26.54 -6.20
CA ALA A 244 14.59 -27.97 -6.03
C ALA A 244 13.41 -28.89 -6.41
N LEU A 245 12.18 -28.35 -6.47
CA LEU A 245 11.02 -29.10 -6.94
C LEU A 245 11.16 -29.39 -8.45
N LYS A 246 10.74 -30.56 -8.87
CA LYS A 246 10.82 -31.00 -10.28
C LYS A 246 9.53 -30.62 -11.01
N PRO A 247 9.59 -29.69 -11.99
CA PRO A 247 8.46 -29.47 -12.89
C PRO A 247 8.17 -30.73 -13.68
N GLY A 248 6.89 -31.07 -13.86
CA GLY A 248 6.47 -32.25 -14.62
C GLY A 248 4.96 -32.28 -14.77
N ASP A 249 4.48 -33.21 -15.58
CA ASP A 249 3.06 -33.41 -15.92
C ASP A 249 2.35 -34.33 -14.89
N GLY A 250 2.76 -34.28 -13.63
CA GLY A 250 2.13 -35.06 -12.56
C GLY A 250 0.68 -34.65 -12.37
N GLU A 251 -0.20 -35.64 -12.13
CA GLU A 251 -1.59 -35.37 -11.79
C GLU A 251 -1.69 -34.53 -10.53
N ILE A 252 -2.54 -33.49 -10.56
CA ILE A 252 -2.74 -32.60 -9.43
C ILE A 252 -3.55 -33.29 -8.33
N ASP A 253 -3.00 -33.34 -7.14
CA ASP A 253 -3.67 -33.85 -5.94
C ASP A 253 -4.66 -32.80 -5.41
N GLU A 254 -5.93 -32.89 -5.86
CA GLU A 254 -6.97 -31.94 -5.50
C GLU A 254 -7.26 -31.89 -3.99
N ALA A 255 -7.08 -33.02 -3.28
CA ALA A 255 -7.26 -33.05 -1.84
C ALA A 255 -6.15 -32.23 -1.12
N ALA A 256 -4.90 -32.35 -1.59
CA ALA A 256 -3.80 -31.54 -1.09
C ALA A 256 -4.01 -30.05 -1.41
N VAL A 257 -4.45 -29.71 -2.62
CA VAL A 257 -4.78 -28.33 -3.03
C VAL A 257 -5.84 -27.75 -2.11
N ALA A 258 -6.94 -28.45 -1.86
CA ALA A 258 -8.02 -27.99 -1.00
C ALA A 258 -7.55 -27.74 0.44
N ALA A 259 -6.81 -28.68 1.03
CA ALA A 259 -6.29 -28.57 2.39
C ALA A 259 -5.31 -27.41 2.57
N LEU A 260 -4.44 -27.16 1.57
CA LEU A 260 -3.46 -26.07 1.61
C LEU A 260 -4.12 -24.71 1.39
N ARG A 261 -5.09 -24.62 0.46
CA ARG A 261 -5.90 -23.41 0.24
C ARG A 261 -6.70 -23.02 1.47
N GLU A 262 -7.28 -23.99 2.19
CA GLU A 262 -8.02 -23.71 3.42
C GLU A 262 -7.15 -22.97 4.43
N LYS A 263 -5.91 -23.43 4.66
CA LYS A 263 -4.96 -22.76 5.57
C LYS A 263 -4.60 -21.36 5.12
N PHE A 264 -4.31 -21.20 3.84
CA PHE A 264 -3.94 -19.90 3.28
C PHE A 264 -5.10 -18.91 3.35
N ASN A 265 -6.30 -19.35 2.97
CA ASN A 265 -7.50 -18.53 3.03
C ASN A 265 -7.89 -18.19 4.47
N ALA A 266 -7.73 -19.12 5.42
CA ALA A 266 -7.93 -18.84 6.83
C ALA A 266 -6.96 -17.77 7.37
N ALA A 267 -5.70 -17.77 6.93
CA ALA A 267 -4.73 -16.74 7.28
C ALA A 267 -5.13 -15.36 6.74
N LEU A 268 -5.54 -15.29 5.49
CA LEU A 268 -6.00 -14.03 4.87
C LEU A 268 -7.35 -13.58 5.42
N GLY A 269 -8.27 -14.51 5.68
CA GLY A 269 -9.57 -14.24 6.31
C GLY A 269 -9.46 -13.77 7.77
N ASN A 270 -8.32 -14.00 8.40
CA ASN A 270 -8.00 -13.47 9.73
C ASN A 270 -7.35 -12.08 9.63
N ASP A 271 -8.11 -11.11 9.16
CA ASP A 271 -7.70 -9.70 9.04
C ASP A 271 -6.40 -9.53 8.23
N LEU A 272 -6.31 -10.18 7.08
CA LEU A 272 -5.15 -10.17 6.17
C LEU A 272 -3.82 -10.50 6.88
N ASN A 273 -3.80 -11.56 7.68
CA ASN A 273 -2.59 -11.99 8.37
C ASN A 273 -1.58 -12.60 7.41
N THR A 274 -0.85 -11.73 6.71
CA THR A 274 0.15 -12.11 5.70
C THR A 274 1.31 -12.89 6.30
N SER A 275 1.64 -12.69 7.57
CA SER A 275 2.66 -13.48 8.27
C SER A 275 2.28 -14.97 8.35
N LEU A 276 1.01 -15.27 8.66
CA LEU A 276 0.50 -16.64 8.60
C LEU A 276 0.39 -17.16 7.17
N ALA A 277 0.02 -16.31 6.20
CA ALA A 277 0.01 -16.68 4.79
C ALA A 277 1.41 -17.07 4.27
N ILE A 278 2.45 -16.37 4.68
CA ILE A 278 3.85 -16.75 4.39
C ILE A 278 4.19 -18.10 5.04
N THR A 279 3.69 -18.38 6.24
CA THR A 279 3.87 -19.70 6.87
C THR A 279 3.24 -20.81 6.03
N ALA A 280 2.08 -20.56 5.42
CA ALA A 280 1.42 -21.52 4.54
C ALA A 280 2.27 -21.90 3.31
N LEU A 281 3.14 -21.02 2.79
CA LEU A 281 4.10 -21.37 1.73
C LEU A 281 5.05 -22.48 2.17
N TYR A 282 5.55 -22.42 3.42
CA TYR A 282 6.41 -23.45 3.96
C TYR A 282 5.66 -24.76 4.22
N ASP A 283 4.38 -24.68 4.53
CA ASP A 283 3.52 -25.88 4.65
C ASP A 283 3.37 -26.58 3.31
N VAL A 284 3.22 -25.85 2.20
CA VAL A 284 3.22 -26.43 0.84
C VAL A 284 4.48 -27.25 0.60
N LEU A 285 5.66 -26.67 0.91
CA LEU A 285 6.94 -27.36 0.68
C LEU A 285 7.08 -28.65 1.49
N LYS A 286 6.49 -28.72 2.67
CA LYS A 286 6.54 -29.87 3.58
C LYS A 286 5.43 -30.88 3.35
N TYR A 287 4.37 -30.51 2.62
CA TYR A 287 3.21 -31.36 2.44
C TYR A 287 3.56 -32.64 1.67
N LYS A 288 2.92 -33.75 2.05
CA LYS A 288 3.14 -35.06 1.41
C LYS A 288 2.30 -35.17 0.13
N THR A 289 2.80 -34.61 -0.94
CA THR A 289 2.21 -34.68 -2.30
C THR A 289 3.33 -34.53 -3.33
N ASN A 290 3.00 -34.70 -4.62
CA ASN A 290 3.97 -34.59 -5.71
C ASN A 290 4.40 -33.12 -5.96
N ASP A 291 5.51 -32.94 -6.65
CA ASP A 291 6.10 -31.62 -6.92
C ASP A 291 5.22 -30.77 -7.86
N ALA A 292 4.47 -31.40 -8.79
CA ALA A 292 3.55 -30.69 -9.68
C ALA A 292 2.45 -30.00 -8.89
N THR A 293 1.84 -30.71 -7.92
CA THR A 293 0.85 -30.14 -7.00
C THR A 293 1.43 -29.01 -6.16
N LYS A 294 2.64 -29.17 -5.62
CA LYS A 294 3.30 -28.11 -4.84
C LYS A 294 3.54 -26.85 -5.66
N LEU A 295 4.05 -27.00 -6.87
CA LEU A 295 4.28 -25.86 -7.77
C LEU A 295 2.97 -25.17 -8.15
N PHE A 296 1.92 -25.93 -8.40
CA PHE A 296 0.58 -25.41 -8.68
C PHE A 296 0.05 -24.55 -7.52
N VAL A 297 0.16 -25.05 -6.28
CA VAL A 297 -0.32 -24.33 -5.09
C VAL A 297 0.53 -23.09 -4.80
N LEU A 298 1.87 -23.19 -4.98
CA LEU A 298 2.77 -22.04 -4.80
C LEU A 298 2.46 -20.93 -5.80
N ASP A 299 2.21 -21.27 -7.06
CA ASP A 299 1.81 -20.30 -8.09
C ASP A 299 0.45 -19.65 -7.76
N ASP A 300 -0.49 -20.44 -7.24
CA ASP A 300 -1.80 -19.95 -6.84
C ASP A 300 -1.71 -18.96 -5.66
N PHE A 301 -0.94 -19.27 -4.63
CA PHE A 301 -0.72 -18.38 -3.49
C PHE A 301 0.04 -17.10 -3.90
N ASP A 302 0.94 -17.22 -4.86
CA ASP A 302 1.75 -16.11 -5.34
C ASP A 302 0.95 -15.10 -6.16
N LYS A 303 -0.23 -15.46 -6.68
CA LYS A 303 -1.19 -14.49 -7.28
C LYS A 303 -1.64 -13.43 -6.28
N VAL A 304 -1.62 -13.74 -4.97
CA VAL A 304 -1.92 -12.82 -3.88
C VAL A 304 -0.65 -12.17 -3.33
N LEU A 305 0.39 -12.97 -3.06
CA LEU A 305 1.61 -12.49 -2.43
C LEU A 305 2.50 -11.69 -3.37
N SER A 306 2.47 -12.02 -4.68
CA SER A 306 3.23 -11.37 -5.77
C SER A 306 4.74 -11.26 -5.48
N LEU A 307 5.32 -12.41 -5.14
CA LEU A 307 6.75 -12.55 -4.84
C LEU A 307 7.55 -13.18 -5.99
N ASP A 308 6.92 -13.43 -7.15
CA ASP A 308 7.51 -14.08 -8.33
C ASP A 308 8.17 -15.44 -8.05
N LEU A 309 7.58 -16.20 -7.13
CA LEU A 309 8.20 -17.40 -6.55
C LEU A 309 8.55 -18.45 -7.61
N CYS A 310 7.57 -18.82 -8.45
CA CYS A 310 7.75 -19.87 -9.44
C CYS A 310 8.63 -19.44 -10.60
N SER A 311 8.49 -18.19 -11.08
CA SER A 311 9.32 -17.66 -12.19
C SER A 311 10.79 -17.52 -11.79
N LYS A 312 11.07 -16.91 -10.65
CA LYS A 312 12.44 -16.78 -10.14
C LYS A 312 13.07 -18.13 -9.77
N ALA A 313 12.30 -19.06 -9.23
CA ALA A 313 12.77 -20.42 -9.01
C ALA A 313 13.11 -21.15 -10.34
N ALA A 314 12.36 -20.89 -11.40
CA ALA A 314 12.68 -21.43 -12.74
C ALA A 314 13.98 -20.85 -13.30
N GLU A 315 14.26 -19.57 -13.07
CA GLU A 315 15.54 -18.95 -13.44
C GLU A 315 16.73 -19.58 -12.69
N ILE A 316 16.55 -19.83 -11.38
CA ILE A 316 17.56 -20.54 -10.58
C ILE A 316 17.82 -21.95 -11.13
N ARG A 317 16.77 -22.71 -11.51
CA ARG A 317 16.92 -24.03 -12.12
C ARG A 317 17.71 -23.98 -13.42
N LYS A 318 17.41 -23.01 -14.29
CA LYS A 318 18.13 -22.83 -15.57
C LYS A 318 19.61 -22.53 -15.34
N ARG A 319 19.93 -21.63 -14.42
CA ARG A 319 21.31 -21.29 -14.07
C ARG A 319 22.07 -22.51 -13.51
N ASN A 320 21.47 -23.22 -12.55
CA ASN A 320 22.09 -24.43 -11.97
C ASN A 320 22.29 -25.55 -13.01
N ALA A 321 21.42 -25.64 -14.02
CA ALA A 321 21.59 -26.61 -15.10
C ALA A 321 22.73 -26.23 -16.06
N ALA A 322 22.93 -24.93 -16.31
CA ALA A 322 24.02 -24.42 -17.14
C ALA A 322 25.40 -24.51 -16.46
N GLU A 323 25.45 -24.42 -15.13
CA GLU A 323 26.68 -24.51 -14.32
C GLU A 323 27.13 -25.97 -14.03
N LYS A 324 26.29 -26.98 -14.36
CA LYS A 324 26.70 -28.38 -14.26
C LYS A 324 27.69 -28.69 -15.41
N PRO A 325 28.95 -29.04 -15.16
CA PRO A 325 29.85 -29.47 -16.23
C PRO A 325 29.23 -30.68 -16.93
N ALA A 326 29.35 -30.73 -18.26
CA ALA A 326 28.94 -31.88 -19.03
C ALA A 326 29.61 -33.15 -18.43
N ALA A 327 28.78 -34.00 -17.84
CA ALA A 327 29.24 -35.28 -17.32
C ALA A 327 29.71 -36.10 -18.53
N GLY A 328 31.02 -36.16 -18.73
CA GLY A 328 31.60 -37.01 -19.78
C GLY A 328 32.70 -36.35 -20.62
N ALA A 329 33.84 -36.03 -19.99
CA ALA A 329 35.11 -35.93 -20.71
C ALA A 329 36.28 -36.08 -19.74
N TYR A 330 36.29 -37.15 -18.98
CA TYR A 330 37.57 -37.68 -18.54
C TYR A 330 37.97 -38.76 -19.50
N SER A 331 38.73 -38.40 -20.55
CA SER A 331 39.54 -39.33 -21.27
C SER A 331 40.70 -39.73 -20.33
N ILE A 332 40.66 -40.95 -19.83
CA ILE A 332 41.77 -41.58 -19.15
C ILE A 332 42.83 -41.78 -20.25
N PHE A 333 43.85 -40.93 -20.29
CA PHE A 333 45.09 -41.26 -21.00
C PHE A 333 45.82 -42.31 -20.13
N CYS A 334 45.70 -43.55 -20.52
CA CYS A 334 46.68 -44.55 -20.11
C CYS A 334 47.94 -44.25 -20.93
N GLU A 335 49.00 -43.75 -20.31
CA GLU A 335 50.34 -43.86 -20.84
C GLU A 335 50.74 -45.32 -20.73
N ASP A 336 50.81 -46.00 -21.90
CA ASP A 336 51.50 -47.26 -22.04
C ASP A 336 53.01 -47.01 -21.88
N GLY A 337 53.53 -47.36 -20.72
CA GLY A 337 54.96 -47.52 -20.51
C GLY A 337 55.44 -48.77 -21.26
N SER A 338 56.13 -48.58 -22.32
CA SER A 338 57.00 -49.59 -22.92
C SER A 338 58.44 -49.07 -22.84
N ASP A 339 59.18 -49.63 -21.88
CA ASP A 339 60.64 -49.65 -21.89
C ASP A 339 61.17 -50.27 -23.19
N ASP A 340 62.14 -49.57 -23.79
CA ASP A 340 63.42 -50.18 -24.23
C ASP A 340 64.52 -49.10 -24.24
#